data_166b1d6e26683937a9c042513ad8e4b9
#
_entry.id   166b1d6e26683937a9c042513ad8e4b9
#
_cell.length_a   1.000
_cell.length_b   1.000
_cell.length_c   1.000
_cell.angle_alpha   90.00
_cell.angle_beta   90.00
_cell.angle_gamma   90.00
#
_symmetry.space_group_name_H-M   'P 1'
#
loop_
_entity.id
_entity.type
_entity.pdbx_description
1 polymer ?
#
loop_
_entity_poly.entity_id
_entity_poly.type
_entity_poly.pdbx_seq_one_letter_code
_entity_poly.pdbx_strand_id
1 'polypeptide(L)'
;MAITTKLLRLVDEMKFPQGAAVLILLVVTLALPFPAAGHGFAGARFFPATLSTDDPFVNDELSLPTISTIETAEGRETAIAVDIAKRITPNLGIELGEEFIDLNPKHEHEASGFGNLELSAKYQFFTSAEHEAILSLGAGVEIGGTGQQRVDADSFSTWIPAFFFGKGLGDLPDTLSLLRPAAVTGLVGVAIPTSASTRNSDGEIERHPNVLQYGFALEYSLIYLQEQVKDVGLSAPFDRLIPLVEFSFETPLNRGQSGQTTGTINPGVIWSGKYVQFGVEALVPINERTGNSVGVIGQVHFYLDDLFPRSLGRPLFGYR
;
A
#
# COMPACT_ATOMS: atom_id res chain seq x y z
N MET A 1 -12.33 -25.60 20.81
CA MET A 1 -13.67 -26.13 20.46
C MET A 1 -14.84 -25.37 21.13
N ALA A 2 -14.74 -24.93 22.38
CA ALA A 2 -15.83 -24.20 23.07
C ALA A 2 -16.06 -22.74 22.61
N ILE A 3 -15.04 -22.07 22.11
CA ILE A 3 -15.10 -20.66 21.67
C ILE A 3 -15.80 -20.55 20.30
N THR A 4 -15.52 -21.45 19.38
CA THR A 4 -16.12 -21.49 18.04
C THR A 4 -17.63 -21.72 18.08
N THR A 5 -18.11 -22.55 19.00
CA THR A 5 -19.55 -22.84 19.17
C THR A 5 -20.31 -21.66 19.79
N LYS A 6 -19.65 -20.83 20.59
CA LYS A 6 -20.24 -19.63 21.19
C LYS A 6 -20.35 -18.48 20.21
N LEU A 7 -19.35 -18.33 19.33
CA LEU A 7 -19.36 -17.34 18.23
C LEU A 7 -20.43 -17.66 17.16
N LEU A 8 -20.57 -18.93 16.78
CA LEU A 8 -21.60 -19.35 15.85
C LEU A 8 -23.04 -19.04 16.33
N ARG A 9 -23.30 -19.15 17.65
CA ARG A 9 -24.60 -18.75 18.22
C ARG A 9 -24.82 -17.25 18.21
N LEU A 10 -23.79 -16.44 18.44
CA LEU A 10 -23.87 -14.97 18.39
C LEU A 10 -24.16 -14.46 16.97
N VAL A 11 -23.59 -15.09 15.95
CA VAL A 11 -23.80 -14.72 14.53
C VAL A 11 -25.23 -15.08 14.07
N ASP A 12 -25.80 -16.19 14.57
CA ASP A 12 -27.18 -16.61 14.27
C ASP A 12 -28.23 -15.67 14.89
N GLU A 13 -27.93 -15.06 16.06
CA GLU A 13 -28.82 -14.11 16.75
C GLU A 13 -28.88 -12.72 16.08
N MET A 14 -27.85 -12.33 15.30
CA MET A 14 -27.73 -10.98 14.73
C MET A 14 -28.41 -10.74 13.37
N LYS A 15 -29.15 -11.71 12.82
CA LYS A 15 -29.95 -11.59 11.56
C LYS A 15 -29.23 -10.89 10.39
N PHE A 16 -27.94 -11.13 10.24
CA PHE A 16 -27.19 -10.63 9.07
C PHE A 16 -27.62 -11.38 7.79
N PRO A 17 -27.58 -10.72 6.61
CA PRO A 17 -27.71 -11.42 5.34
C PRO A 17 -26.63 -12.50 5.24
N GLN A 18 -26.99 -13.69 4.71
CA GLN A 18 -26.13 -14.88 4.71
C GLN A 18 -24.69 -14.60 4.18
N GLY A 19 -24.54 -13.69 3.21
CA GLY A 19 -23.23 -13.27 2.70
C GLY A 19 -22.37 -12.52 3.73
N ALA A 20 -22.96 -11.65 4.56
CA ALA A 20 -22.25 -10.92 5.59
C ALA A 20 -21.80 -11.82 6.76
N ALA A 21 -22.63 -12.82 7.11
CA ALA A 21 -22.27 -13.82 8.14
C ALA A 21 -21.09 -14.70 7.71
N VAL A 22 -21.03 -15.09 6.43
CA VAL A 22 -19.90 -15.84 5.85
C VAL A 22 -18.63 -14.98 5.83
N LEU A 23 -18.74 -13.71 5.46
CA LEU A 23 -17.60 -12.78 5.45
C LEU A 23 -17.05 -12.55 6.86
N ILE A 24 -17.91 -12.32 7.84
CA ILE A 24 -17.53 -12.15 9.25
C ILE A 24 -16.87 -13.44 9.80
N LEU A 25 -17.40 -14.61 9.47
CA LEU A 25 -16.82 -15.89 9.89
C LEU A 25 -15.45 -16.12 9.23
N LEU A 26 -15.30 -15.75 7.96
CA LEU A 26 -14.03 -15.83 7.24
C LEU A 26 -12.99 -14.89 7.87
N VAL A 27 -13.36 -13.65 8.16
CA VAL A 27 -12.50 -12.66 8.81
C VAL A 27 -12.09 -13.13 10.22
N VAL A 28 -13.02 -13.66 11.02
CA VAL A 28 -12.73 -14.17 12.37
C VAL A 28 -11.85 -15.42 12.35
N THR A 29 -12.01 -16.32 11.37
CA THR A 29 -11.14 -17.50 11.24
C THR A 29 -9.74 -17.15 10.74
N LEU A 30 -9.58 -16.12 9.93
CA LEU A 30 -8.29 -15.60 9.47
C LEU A 30 -7.54 -14.82 10.58
N ALA A 31 -8.27 -14.28 11.56
CA ALA A 31 -7.71 -13.50 12.68
C ALA A 31 -7.13 -14.31 13.84
N LEU A 32 -7.04 -15.65 13.75
CA LEU A 32 -6.44 -16.48 14.82
C LEU A 32 -4.92 -16.24 14.88
N PRO A 33 -4.33 -16.12 16.10
CA PRO A 33 -2.91 -15.84 16.25
C PRO A 33 -2.06 -17.05 15.84
N PHE A 34 -1.24 -16.87 14.78
CA PHE A 34 -0.17 -17.77 14.41
C PHE A 34 1.11 -16.95 14.19
N PRO A 35 2.31 -17.48 14.45
CA PRO A 35 3.54 -16.77 14.10
C PRO A 35 3.58 -16.55 12.58
N ALA A 36 3.71 -15.30 12.19
CA ALA A 36 3.93 -14.94 10.80
C ALA A 36 5.35 -15.38 10.40
N ALA A 37 5.50 -16.04 9.27
CA ALA A 37 6.79 -16.43 8.73
C ALA A 37 6.72 -16.32 7.21
N GLY A 38 7.44 -15.38 6.63
CA GLY A 38 7.69 -15.38 5.21
C GLY A 38 7.72 -14.05 4.47
N HIS A 39 6.90 -13.08 4.78
CA HIS A 39 6.82 -11.82 4.03
C HIS A 39 7.17 -10.62 4.91
N GLY A 40 7.73 -9.56 4.31
CA GLY A 40 7.99 -8.29 4.96
C GLY A 40 8.97 -8.32 6.15
N PHE A 41 9.83 -9.35 6.29
CA PHE A 41 10.73 -9.47 7.43
C PHE A 41 12.18 -9.09 7.10
N ALA A 42 12.79 -8.27 7.98
CA ALA A 42 14.23 -8.12 8.09
C ALA A 42 14.64 -8.46 9.53
N GLY A 43 15.16 -9.66 9.78
CA GLY A 43 15.42 -10.17 11.12
C GLY A 43 14.14 -10.40 11.91
N ALA A 44 14.04 -9.78 13.10
CA ALA A 44 12.84 -9.84 13.94
C ALA A 44 11.78 -8.80 13.53
N ARG A 45 12.13 -7.85 12.68
CA ARG A 45 11.23 -6.78 12.23
C ARG A 45 10.31 -7.27 11.13
N PHE A 46 9.01 -7.16 11.37
CA PHE A 46 7.99 -7.17 10.34
C PHE A 46 7.70 -5.73 9.89
N PHE A 47 7.71 -5.51 8.59
CA PHE A 47 7.24 -4.27 7.96
C PHE A 47 5.94 -4.59 7.24
N PRO A 48 4.82 -3.92 7.55
CA PRO A 48 3.55 -4.15 6.86
C PRO A 48 3.59 -3.59 5.44
N ALA A 49 2.73 -4.09 4.58
CA ALA A 49 2.42 -3.42 3.32
C ALA A 49 1.75 -2.08 3.62
N THR A 50 2.29 -1.01 3.08
CA THR A 50 1.78 0.36 3.24
C THR A 50 0.60 0.62 2.28
N LEU A 51 -0.21 1.65 2.52
CA LEU A 51 -1.44 1.90 1.77
C LEU A 51 -1.26 2.95 0.69
N SER A 52 -0.49 4.00 0.98
CA SER A 52 -0.30 5.17 0.11
C SER A 52 1.12 5.29 -0.43
N THR A 53 2.07 4.61 0.20
CA THR A 53 3.46 4.50 -0.26
C THR A 53 3.76 3.04 -0.59
N ASP A 54 4.68 2.77 -1.50
CA ASP A 54 5.10 1.41 -1.80
C ASP A 54 6.23 0.97 -0.85
N ASP A 55 6.23 -0.28 -0.45
CA ASP A 55 7.18 -0.87 0.48
C ASP A 55 8.46 -1.41 -0.22
N PRO A 56 9.56 -1.65 0.52
CA PRO A 56 10.84 -2.09 -0.07
C PRO A 56 10.92 -3.58 -0.40
N PHE A 57 9.88 -4.37 -0.15
CA PHE A 57 9.94 -5.82 -0.23
C PHE A 57 9.67 -6.37 -1.63
N VAL A 58 10.12 -7.61 -1.84
CA VAL A 58 9.81 -8.44 -2.98
C VAL A 58 9.07 -9.68 -2.48
N ASN A 59 7.76 -9.64 -2.56
CA ASN A 59 6.84 -10.62 -1.97
C ASN A 59 5.91 -11.26 -3.02
N ASP A 60 5.19 -12.30 -2.60
CA ASP A 60 4.03 -12.83 -3.32
C ASP A 60 2.78 -12.35 -2.57
N GLU A 61 2.08 -11.37 -3.10
CA GLU A 61 1.00 -10.69 -2.39
C GLU A 61 -0.10 -10.19 -3.33
N LEU A 62 -1.26 -9.87 -2.73
CA LEU A 62 -2.41 -9.36 -3.44
C LEU A 62 -3.10 -8.30 -2.57
N SER A 63 -3.14 -7.06 -3.03
CA SER A 63 -4.01 -6.01 -2.48
C SER A 63 -5.35 -6.03 -3.22
N LEU A 64 -6.44 -6.34 -2.51
CA LEU A 64 -7.78 -6.48 -3.11
C LEU A 64 -8.88 -6.35 -2.06
N PRO A 65 -9.62 -5.24 -2.05
CA PRO A 65 -9.34 -3.98 -2.75
C PRO A 65 -8.46 -3.03 -1.93
N THR A 66 -7.83 -2.07 -2.59
CA THR A 66 -7.45 -0.78 -2.00
C THR A 66 -8.49 0.24 -2.44
N ILE A 67 -9.21 0.87 -1.52
CA ILE A 67 -10.26 1.85 -1.83
C ILE A 67 -9.85 3.18 -1.23
N SER A 68 -9.76 4.20 -2.04
CA SER A 68 -9.53 5.58 -1.60
C SER A 68 -10.67 6.49 -2.04
N THR A 69 -10.91 7.54 -1.25
CA THR A 69 -11.79 8.64 -1.65
C THR A 69 -11.23 9.95 -1.12
N ILE A 70 -11.17 10.95 -1.98
CA ILE A 70 -10.72 12.30 -1.65
C ILE A 70 -11.58 13.33 -2.36
N GLU A 71 -11.76 14.49 -1.76
CA GLU A 71 -12.46 15.60 -2.37
C GLU A 71 -11.47 16.70 -2.76
N THR A 72 -11.39 16.97 -4.06
CA THR A 72 -10.52 17.98 -4.66
C THR A 72 -11.31 19.28 -4.94
N ALA A 73 -10.66 20.27 -5.51
CA ALA A 73 -11.32 21.49 -6.01
C ALA A 73 -12.36 21.17 -7.11
N GLU A 74 -12.07 20.16 -7.94
CA GLU A 74 -12.87 19.76 -9.10
C GLU A 74 -14.06 18.87 -8.74
N GLY A 75 -13.94 18.07 -7.68
CA GLY A 75 -15.01 17.16 -7.23
C GLY A 75 -14.47 16.05 -6.36
N ARG A 76 -15.28 15.00 -6.20
CA ARG A 76 -14.90 13.80 -5.47
C ARG A 76 -14.34 12.77 -6.44
N GLU A 77 -13.21 12.21 -6.05
CA GLU A 77 -12.62 11.05 -6.70
C GLU A 77 -12.70 9.84 -5.75
N THR A 78 -13.09 8.70 -6.28
CA THR A 78 -13.04 7.42 -5.59
C THR A 78 -12.32 6.43 -6.47
N ALA A 79 -11.24 5.83 -5.97
CA ALA A 79 -10.47 4.83 -6.67
C ALA A 79 -10.61 3.46 -5.99
N ILE A 80 -10.66 2.40 -6.78
CA ILE A 80 -10.67 1.01 -6.33
C ILE A 80 -9.54 0.31 -7.08
N ALA A 81 -8.42 0.10 -6.41
CA ALA A 81 -7.24 -0.54 -6.98
C ALA A 81 -7.13 -2.01 -6.59
N VAL A 82 -6.47 -2.75 -7.47
CA VAL A 82 -6.07 -4.15 -7.29
C VAL A 82 -4.64 -4.29 -7.75
N ASP A 83 -3.77 -4.79 -6.85
CA ASP A 83 -2.36 -5.01 -7.13
C ASP A 83 -2.00 -6.46 -6.83
N ILE A 84 -1.32 -7.11 -7.75
CA ILE A 84 -0.80 -8.46 -7.58
C ILE A 84 0.70 -8.49 -7.83
N ALA A 85 1.46 -8.84 -6.79
CA ALA A 85 2.90 -9.01 -6.87
C ALA A 85 3.29 -10.48 -6.91
N LYS A 86 4.32 -10.78 -7.72
CA LYS A 86 4.83 -12.12 -7.92
C LYS A 86 6.36 -12.16 -7.93
N ARG A 87 6.94 -12.95 -7.03
CA ARG A 87 8.38 -13.24 -7.06
C ARG A 87 8.75 -14.08 -8.27
N ILE A 88 9.66 -13.55 -9.06
CA ILE A 88 10.34 -14.29 -10.14
C ILE A 88 11.51 -15.10 -9.58
N THR A 89 12.34 -14.45 -8.75
CA THR A 89 13.37 -15.07 -7.91
C THR A 89 13.15 -14.63 -6.45
N PRO A 90 13.89 -15.15 -5.46
CA PRO A 90 13.75 -14.69 -4.09
C PRO A 90 13.89 -13.17 -3.89
N ASN A 91 14.64 -12.50 -4.77
CA ASN A 91 14.97 -11.07 -4.64
C ASN A 91 14.46 -10.21 -5.82
N LEU A 92 13.82 -10.81 -6.82
CA LEU A 92 13.26 -10.10 -7.97
C LEU A 92 11.77 -10.42 -8.08
N GLY A 93 10.94 -9.40 -8.02
CA GLY A 93 9.49 -9.47 -8.21
C GLY A 93 9.01 -8.64 -9.38
N ILE A 94 7.85 -8.96 -9.85
CA ILE A 94 7.03 -8.13 -10.77
C ILE A 94 5.69 -7.90 -10.11
N GLU A 95 5.06 -6.79 -10.45
CA GLU A 95 3.74 -6.42 -9.96
C GLU A 95 2.90 -5.90 -11.12
N LEU A 96 1.61 -6.21 -11.06
CA LEU A 96 0.60 -5.72 -11.98
C LEU A 96 -0.48 -5.03 -11.15
N GLY A 97 -0.73 -3.76 -11.47
CA GLY A 97 -1.75 -2.92 -10.86
C GLY A 97 -2.81 -2.50 -11.88
N GLU A 98 -4.05 -2.40 -11.41
CA GLU A 98 -5.17 -1.86 -12.16
C GLU A 98 -6.10 -1.10 -11.21
N GLU A 99 -6.63 0.03 -11.68
CA GLU A 99 -7.46 0.90 -10.88
C GLU A 99 -8.78 1.21 -11.61
N PHE A 100 -9.89 1.13 -10.90
CA PHE A 100 -11.19 1.63 -11.34
C PHE A 100 -11.49 2.96 -10.63
N ILE A 101 -11.66 4.01 -11.41
CA ILE A 101 -11.84 5.39 -10.95
C ILE A 101 -13.29 5.81 -11.16
N ASP A 102 -13.86 6.47 -10.16
CA ASP A 102 -15.18 7.11 -10.19
C ASP A 102 -15.02 8.59 -9.85
N LEU A 103 -15.20 9.44 -10.86
CA LEU A 103 -15.13 10.88 -10.77
C LEU A 103 -16.53 11.46 -10.64
N ASN A 104 -16.76 12.24 -9.58
CA ASN A 104 -17.99 12.99 -9.36
C ASN A 104 -17.67 14.50 -9.30
N PRO A 105 -17.45 15.12 -10.48
CA PRO A 105 -17.05 16.53 -10.57
C PRO A 105 -18.23 17.47 -10.21
N LYS A 106 -17.93 18.65 -9.65
CA LYS A 106 -18.93 19.63 -9.20
C LYS A 106 -19.73 20.27 -10.31
N HIS A 107 -19.18 20.32 -11.51
CA HIS A 107 -19.73 21.12 -12.63
C HIS A 107 -19.86 20.35 -13.95
N GLU A 108 -19.50 19.08 -13.97
CA GLU A 108 -19.51 18.21 -15.14
C GLU A 108 -20.33 16.95 -14.86
N HIS A 109 -20.42 16.06 -15.84
CA HIS A 109 -21.08 14.77 -15.67
C HIS A 109 -20.16 13.78 -14.96
N GLU A 110 -20.74 12.94 -14.12
CA GLU A 110 -20.05 11.82 -13.49
C GLU A 110 -19.41 10.92 -14.56
N ALA A 111 -18.19 10.50 -14.30
CA ALA A 111 -17.45 9.59 -15.16
C ALA A 111 -16.84 8.47 -14.34
N SER A 112 -16.86 7.25 -14.87
CA SER A 112 -16.20 6.13 -14.24
C SER A 112 -15.55 5.24 -15.27
N GLY A 113 -14.43 4.61 -14.92
CA GLY A 113 -13.68 3.77 -15.85
C GLY A 113 -12.41 3.23 -15.23
N PHE A 114 -11.67 2.48 -16.04
CA PHE A 114 -10.36 1.99 -15.67
C PHE A 114 -9.29 3.04 -15.97
N GLY A 115 -8.35 3.21 -15.06
CA GLY A 115 -7.09 3.92 -15.24
C GLY A 115 -6.17 3.21 -16.24
N ASN A 116 -4.93 3.65 -16.36
CA ASN A 116 -3.94 2.93 -17.13
C ASN A 116 -3.36 1.76 -16.35
N LEU A 117 -3.15 0.64 -17.03
CA LEU A 117 -2.51 -0.54 -16.46
C LEU A 117 -1.09 -0.22 -16.01
N GLU A 118 -0.75 -0.61 -14.79
CA GLU A 118 0.58 -0.47 -14.23
C GLU A 118 1.33 -1.81 -14.22
N LEU A 119 2.59 -1.79 -14.61
CA LEU A 119 3.50 -2.92 -14.52
C LEU A 119 4.80 -2.47 -13.89
N SER A 120 5.24 -3.15 -12.85
CA SER A 120 6.51 -2.85 -12.20
C SER A 120 7.41 -4.08 -12.01
N ALA A 121 8.70 -3.82 -11.82
CA ALA A 121 9.67 -4.80 -11.38
C ALA A 121 10.50 -4.21 -10.24
N LYS A 122 10.72 -4.99 -9.17
CA LYS A 122 11.46 -4.58 -7.97
C LYS A 122 12.56 -5.60 -7.67
N TYR A 123 13.76 -5.13 -7.41
CA TYR A 123 14.93 -5.95 -7.05
C TYR A 123 15.44 -5.56 -5.66
N GLN A 124 15.28 -6.45 -4.70
CA GLN A 124 15.77 -6.33 -3.34
C GLN A 124 17.24 -6.75 -3.29
N PHE A 125 18.13 -5.77 -3.32
CA PHE A 125 19.57 -6.00 -3.43
C PHE A 125 20.30 -6.04 -2.08
N PHE A 126 19.66 -5.57 -1.00
CA PHE A 126 20.24 -5.56 0.33
C PHE A 126 19.21 -5.87 1.40
N THR A 127 19.57 -6.77 2.33
CA THR A 127 18.80 -7.06 3.54
C THR A 127 19.77 -7.32 4.67
N SER A 128 19.57 -6.67 5.81
CA SER A 128 20.31 -6.90 7.05
C SER A 128 19.36 -7.26 8.17
N ALA A 129 19.40 -8.53 8.59
CA ALA A 129 18.62 -9.02 9.73
C ALA A 129 19.06 -8.38 11.05
N GLU A 130 20.36 -8.15 11.23
CA GLU A 130 20.93 -7.55 12.44
C GLU A 130 20.51 -6.10 12.62
N HIS A 131 20.46 -5.36 11.52
CA HIS A 131 20.12 -3.93 11.53
C HIS A 131 18.70 -3.64 11.09
N GLU A 132 17.87 -4.69 10.90
CA GLU A 132 16.49 -4.55 10.43
C GLU A 132 16.39 -3.59 9.23
N ALA A 133 17.27 -3.76 8.25
CA ALA A 133 17.38 -2.84 7.11
C ALA A 133 17.19 -3.57 5.79
N ILE A 134 16.54 -2.87 4.84
CA ILE A 134 16.24 -3.38 3.51
C ILE A 134 16.37 -2.27 2.48
N LEU A 135 16.94 -2.59 1.31
CA LEU A 135 17.05 -1.65 0.19
C LEU A 135 16.68 -2.37 -1.11
N SER A 136 15.88 -1.69 -1.92
CA SER A 136 15.44 -2.20 -3.22
C SER A 136 15.51 -1.11 -4.31
N LEU A 137 15.68 -1.56 -5.54
CA LEU A 137 15.54 -0.76 -6.75
C LEU A 137 14.36 -1.28 -7.55
N GLY A 138 13.60 -0.39 -8.15
CA GLY A 138 12.49 -0.77 -9.01
C GLY A 138 12.36 0.13 -10.22
N ALA A 139 11.56 -0.34 -11.16
CA ALA A 139 11.13 0.44 -12.30
C ALA A 139 9.70 0.04 -12.64
N GLY A 140 8.80 1.02 -12.63
CA GLY A 140 7.42 0.90 -13.05
C GLY A 140 7.20 1.49 -14.43
N VAL A 141 6.12 1.09 -15.06
CA VAL A 141 5.56 1.73 -16.24
C VAL A 141 4.04 1.73 -16.16
N GLU A 142 3.47 2.91 -16.23
CA GLU A 142 2.07 3.10 -16.54
C GLU A 142 1.91 3.03 -18.05
N ILE A 143 1.08 2.10 -18.54
CA ILE A 143 0.96 1.80 -19.99
C ILE A 143 -0.14 2.68 -20.59
N GLY A 144 0.28 3.79 -21.19
CA GLY A 144 -0.63 4.77 -21.76
C GLY A 144 -1.59 4.20 -22.80
N GLY A 145 -2.83 4.67 -22.76
CA GLY A 145 -3.90 4.26 -23.68
C GLY A 145 -4.53 2.91 -23.37
N THR A 146 -4.20 2.26 -22.25
CA THR A 146 -4.91 1.07 -21.77
C THR A 146 -6.15 1.45 -20.96
N GLY A 147 -6.12 2.62 -20.33
CA GLY A 147 -7.24 3.19 -19.58
C GLY A 147 -8.20 4.01 -20.43
N GLN A 148 -9.12 4.68 -19.77
CA GLN A 148 -10.21 5.42 -20.39
C GLN A 148 -10.04 6.92 -20.16
N GLN A 149 -9.96 7.69 -21.24
CA GLN A 149 -9.77 9.16 -21.19
C GLN A 149 -10.85 9.90 -20.39
N ARG A 150 -12.04 9.32 -20.23
CA ARG A 150 -13.11 9.94 -19.43
C ARG A 150 -12.83 9.96 -17.92
N VAL A 151 -11.81 9.23 -17.46
CA VAL A 151 -11.28 9.26 -16.10
C VAL A 151 -9.83 9.72 -16.08
N ASP A 152 -9.48 10.57 -17.04
CA ASP A 152 -8.17 11.24 -17.18
C ASP A 152 -6.98 10.30 -17.39
N ALA A 153 -7.23 9.04 -17.83
CA ALA A 153 -6.16 8.12 -18.18
C ALA A 153 -5.35 8.62 -19.38
N ASP A 154 -4.04 8.71 -19.20
CA ASP A 154 -3.11 9.23 -20.17
C ASP A 154 -3.02 8.36 -21.44
N SER A 155 -2.89 8.99 -22.59
CA SER A 155 -2.69 8.31 -23.88
C SER A 155 -1.23 7.91 -24.15
N PHE A 156 -0.30 8.31 -23.31
CA PHE A 156 1.14 8.05 -23.36
C PHE A 156 1.58 7.30 -22.12
N SER A 157 2.68 6.54 -22.23
CA SER A 157 3.23 5.80 -21.10
C SER A 157 4.14 6.66 -20.23
N THR A 158 4.22 6.32 -18.94
CA THR A 158 5.10 6.98 -17.98
C THR A 158 6.02 5.95 -17.33
N TRP A 159 7.34 6.17 -17.37
CA TRP A 159 8.34 5.34 -16.72
C TRP A 159 8.64 5.87 -15.32
N ILE A 160 8.73 4.96 -14.33
CA ILE A 160 8.89 5.32 -12.92
C ILE A 160 10.05 4.52 -12.31
N PRO A 161 11.32 4.87 -12.59
CA PRO A 161 12.45 4.33 -11.80
C PRO A 161 12.37 4.81 -10.36
N ALA A 162 12.56 3.90 -9.39
CA ALA A 162 12.47 4.20 -7.98
C ALA A 162 13.48 3.44 -7.13
N PHE A 163 13.82 4.02 -5.99
CA PHE A 163 14.60 3.44 -4.90
C PHE A 163 13.73 3.32 -3.68
N PHE A 164 13.79 2.16 -2.99
CA PHE A 164 12.99 1.85 -1.82
C PHE A 164 13.90 1.50 -0.65
N PHE A 165 13.49 1.86 0.55
CA PHE A 165 14.22 1.57 1.77
C PHE A 165 13.30 1.21 2.92
N GLY A 166 13.81 0.41 3.85
CA GLY A 166 13.19 0.14 5.14
C GLY A 166 14.24 0.04 6.23
N LYS A 167 13.95 0.57 7.42
CA LYS A 167 14.82 0.54 8.58
C LYS A 167 14.01 0.45 9.87
N GLY A 168 14.17 -0.64 10.60
CA GLY A 168 13.71 -0.77 11.97
C GLY A 168 14.68 -0.16 12.98
N LEU A 169 14.20 0.19 14.16
CA LEU A 169 15.01 0.77 15.23
C LEU A 169 15.38 -0.26 16.31
N GLY A 170 15.37 -1.57 15.99
CA GLY A 170 15.66 -2.65 16.94
C GLY A 170 17.07 -2.63 17.53
N ASP A 171 18.03 -2.02 16.84
CA ASP A 171 19.43 -1.86 17.28
C ASP A 171 19.66 -0.68 18.24
N LEU A 172 18.62 0.05 18.66
CA LEU A 172 18.74 1.08 19.69
C LEU A 172 19.15 0.50 21.06
N PRO A 173 19.91 1.25 21.89
CA PRO A 173 20.33 0.81 23.23
C PRO A 173 19.11 0.60 24.16
N ASP A 174 19.32 -0.15 25.26
CA ASP A 174 18.26 -0.49 26.22
C ASP A 174 17.59 0.73 26.85
N THR A 175 18.32 1.84 26.99
CA THR A 175 17.77 3.11 27.49
C THR A 175 16.68 3.69 26.58
N LEU A 176 16.64 3.29 25.30
CA LEU A 176 15.68 3.70 24.28
C LEU A 176 14.81 2.53 23.79
N SER A 177 14.71 1.46 24.60
CA SER A 177 14.03 0.22 24.19
C SER A 177 12.58 0.42 23.72
N LEU A 178 11.85 1.39 24.29
CA LEU A 178 10.48 1.71 23.86
C LEU A 178 10.40 2.35 22.46
N LEU A 179 11.50 2.80 21.88
CA LEU A 179 11.56 3.25 20.48
C LEU A 179 11.92 2.12 19.52
N ARG A 180 12.41 0.98 20.02
CA ARG A 180 12.71 -0.19 19.18
C ARG A 180 11.54 -0.69 18.34
N PRO A 181 10.25 -0.62 18.78
CA PRO A 181 9.12 -0.97 17.94
C PRO A 181 8.90 -0.06 16.73
N ALA A 182 9.52 1.10 16.69
CA ALA A 182 9.40 2.02 15.57
C ALA A 182 10.23 1.58 14.36
N ALA A 183 9.72 1.88 13.17
CA ALA A 183 10.39 1.66 11.90
C ALA A 183 10.05 2.78 10.92
N VAL A 184 10.84 2.89 9.87
CA VAL A 184 10.57 3.76 8.72
C VAL A 184 10.73 2.95 7.44
N THR A 185 9.77 3.04 6.54
CA THR A 185 9.86 2.60 5.15
C THR A 185 9.67 3.78 4.23
N GLY A 186 10.07 3.67 2.98
CA GLY A 186 9.83 4.75 2.03
C GLY A 186 10.44 4.51 0.67
N LEU A 187 10.11 5.43 -0.22
CA LEU A 187 10.57 5.43 -1.60
C LEU A 187 10.95 6.83 -2.09
N VAL A 188 11.76 6.86 -3.12
CA VAL A 188 11.98 8.02 -3.96
C VAL A 188 12.08 7.57 -5.42
N GLY A 189 11.28 8.16 -6.30
CA GLY A 189 11.22 7.85 -7.72
C GLY A 189 11.02 9.09 -8.59
N VAL A 190 11.08 8.90 -9.88
CA VAL A 190 10.81 9.96 -10.86
C VAL A 190 9.90 9.43 -11.92
N ALA A 191 8.70 9.96 -12.02
CA ALA A 191 7.79 9.70 -13.12
C ALA A 191 8.23 10.49 -14.37
N ILE A 192 8.48 9.78 -15.46
CA ILE A 192 9.04 10.31 -16.73
C ILE A 192 8.07 10.00 -17.86
N PRO A 193 7.17 10.94 -18.23
CA PRO A 193 6.25 10.76 -19.34
C PRO A 193 7.00 10.59 -20.68
N THR A 194 6.56 9.64 -21.51
CA THR A 194 7.11 9.43 -22.86
C THR A 194 6.69 10.54 -23.81
N SER A 195 5.64 11.30 -23.49
CA SER A 195 5.23 12.51 -24.20
C SER A 195 5.45 13.76 -23.35
N ALA A 196 6.09 14.76 -23.90
CA ALA A 196 6.31 16.04 -23.21
C ALA A 196 5.06 16.91 -23.17
N SER A 197 4.13 16.70 -24.09
CA SER A 197 2.86 17.40 -24.17
C SER A 197 1.90 16.65 -25.09
N THR A 198 0.62 16.77 -24.83
CA THR A 198 -0.47 16.33 -25.70
C THR A 198 -1.34 17.52 -26.08
N ARG A 199 -2.30 17.28 -26.95
CA ARG A 199 -3.32 18.27 -27.30
C ARG A 199 -4.67 17.71 -26.85
N ASN A 200 -5.34 18.46 -25.98
CA ASN A 200 -6.67 18.07 -25.49
C ASN A 200 -7.75 18.23 -26.61
N SER A 201 -8.99 17.83 -26.32
CA SER A 201 -10.14 17.91 -27.22
C SER A 201 -10.41 19.33 -27.75
N ASP A 202 -10.09 20.34 -26.94
CA ASP A 202 -10.30 21.75 -27.24
C ASP A 202 -9.15 22.38 -28.09
N GLY A 203 -8.11 21.56 -28.34
CA GLY A 203 -6.94 21.94 -29.11
C GLY A 203 -5.85 22.65 -28.30
N GLU A 204 -5.98 22.77 -27.04
CA GLU A 204 -4.98 23.35 -26.13
C GLU A 204 -3.82 22.37 -25.88
N ILE A 205 -2.62 22.91 -25.62
CA ILE A 205 -1.43 22.12 -25.34
C ILE A 205 -1.36 21.87 -23.84
N GLU A 206 -1.55 20.63 -23.45
CA GLU A 206 -1.30 20.14 -22.12
C GLU A 206 0.16 19.67 -21.99
N ARG A 207 0.82 20.04 -20.89
CA ARG A 207 2.23 19.74 -20.64
C ARG A 207 2.37 18.69 -19.54
N HIS A 208 3.14 17.65 -19.79
CA HIS A 208 3.38 16.54 -18.87
C HIS A 208 4.79 16.64 -18.25
N PRO A 209 4.95 17.22 -17.05
CA PRO A 209 6.24 17.36 -16.40
C PRO A 209 6.82 16.00 -15.99
N ASN A 210 8.14 15.93 -15.83
CA ASN A 210 8.71 14.89 -14.99
C ASN A 210 8.33 15.19 -13.53
N VAL A 211 7.94 14.18 -12.76
CA VAL A 211 7.47 14.35 -11.40
C VAL A 211 8.38 13.57 -10.45
N LEU A 212 8.92 14.24 -9.44
CA LEU A 212 9.58 13.59 -8.31
C LEU A 212 8.49 13.03 -7.39
N GLN A 213 8.48 11.71 -7.23
CA GLN A 213 7.61 10.99 -6.29
C GLN A 213 8.45 10.58 -5.09
N TYR A 214 8.00 10.92 -3.90
CA TYR A 214 8.69 10.53 -2.68
C TYR A 214 7.72 10.40 -1.51
N GLY A 215 7.96 9.40 -0.70
CA GLY A 215 7.13 9.13 0.46
C GLY A 215 7.85 8.28 1.49
N PHE A 216 7.30 8.29 2.68
CA PHE A 216 7.76 7.41 3.76
C PHE A 216 6.64 7.16 4.77
N ALA A 217 6.71 5.99 5.42
CA ALA A 217 5.85 5.62 6.54
C ALA A 217 6.67 5.60 7.83
N LEU A 218 6.12 6.17 8.88
CA LEU A 218 6.59 6.00 10.26
C LEU A 218 5.64 5.04 10.96
N GLU A 219 6.13 3.91 11.38
CA GLU A 219 5.38 2.80 11.93
C GLU A 219 5.74 2.53 13.38
N TYR A 220 4.79 2.03 14.17
CA TYR A 220 5.07 1.54 15.53
C TYR A 220 4.38 0.18 15.74
N SER A 221 5.15 -0.90 15.72
CA SER A 221 4.63 -2.26 15.79
C SER A 221 4.35 -2.69 17.24
N LEU A 222 3.07 -2.90 17.61
CA LEU A 222 2.71 -3.47 18.90
C LEU A 222 3.07 -4.96 18.97
N ILE A 223 3.15 -5.66 17.84
CA ILE A 223 3.67 -7.04 17.74
C ILE A 223 5.12 -7.05 18.24
N TYR A 224 5.95 -6.20 17.63
CA TYR A 224 7.37 -6.10 18.02
C TYR A 224 7.55 -5.66 19.48
N LEU A 225 6.74 -4.71 19.94
CA LEU A 225 6.76 -4.26 21.33
C LEU A 225 6.61 -5.44 22.30
N GLN A 226 5.59 -6.27 22.10
CA GLN A 226 5.29 -7.38 22.99
C GLN A 226 6.27 -8.54 22.89
N GLU A 227 6.71 -8.87 21.67
CA GLU A 227 7.57 -10.04 21.45
C GLU A 227 9.05 -9.75 21.72
N GLN A 228 9.54 -8.54 21.44
CA GLN A 228 10.97 -8.24 21.44
C GLN A 228 11.41 -7.25 22.53
N VAL A 229 10.48 -6.47 23.10
CA VAL A 229 10.84 -5.41 24.06
C VAL A 229 10.20 -5.63 25.41
N LYS A 230 8.89 -5.66 25.47
CA LYS A 230 8.15 -5.78 26.73
C LYS A 230 6.74 -6.28 26.48
N ASP A 231 6.38 -7.37 27.11
CA ASP A 231 4.99 -7.79 27.16
C ASP A 231 4.18 -6.77 27.98
N VAL A 232 3.25 -6.11 27.28
CA VAL A 232 2.34 -5.11 27.87
C VAL A 232 0.95 -5.69 28.11
N GLY A 233 0.77 -6.99 27.90
CA GLY A 233 -0.46 -7.73 28.17
C GLY A 233 -1.59 -7.45 27.18
N LEU A 234 -1.28 -6.97 25.97
CA LEU A 234 -2.27 -6.86 24.91
C LEU A 234 -2.64 -8.26 24.42
N SER A 235 -3.94 -8.46 24.21
CA SER A 235 -4.46 -9.69 23.63
C SER A 235 -5.06 -9.41 22.25
N ALA A 236 -5.23 -10.48 21.46
CA ALA A 236 -5.87 -10.38 20.17
C ALA A 236 -7.26 -9.70 20.24
N PRO A 237 -7.59 -8.80 19.30
CA PRO A 237 -6.83 -8.46 18.09
C PRO A 237 -5.84 -7.30 18.26
N PHE A 238 -5.77 -6.66 19.43
CA PHE A 238 -5.03 -5.42 19.69
C PHE A 238 -3.51 -5.59 19.69
N ASP A 239 -3.02 -6.78 19.99
CA ASP A 239 -1.60 -7.16 19.95
C ASP A 239 -0.99 -7.08 18.53
N ARG A 240 -1.84 -7.04 17.49
CA ARG A 240 -1.44 -7.05 16.07
C ARG A 240 -1.60 -5.71 15.36
N LEU A 241 -1.83 -4.66 16.11
CA LEU A 241 -1.95 -3.32 15.55
C LEU A 241 -0.58 -2.69 15.31
N ILE A 242 -0.49 -1.96 14.21
CA ILE A 242 0.66 -1.16 13.80
C ILE A 242 0.12 0.24 13.46
N PRO A 243 0.02 1.15 14.45
CA PRO A 243 -0.20 2.56 14.18
C PRO A 243 0.90 3.10 13.27
N LEU A 244 0.52 3.93 12.29
CA LEU A 244 1.46 4.53 11.36
C LEU A 244 1.01 5.93 10.91
N VAL A 245 1.95 6.65 10.32
CA VAL A 245 1.67 7.85 9.54
C VAL A 245 2.45 7.74 8.25
N GLU A 246 1.75 7.71 7.12
CA GLU A 246 2.36 7.79 5.81
C GLU A 246 2.44 9.24 5.31
N PHE A 247 3.46 9.53 4.52
CA PHE A 247 3.71 10.80 3.87
C PHE A 247 3.92 10.52 2.39
N SER A 248 3.01 10.96 1.54
CA SER A 248 3.08 10.72 0.10
C SER A 248 3.06 12.05 -0.64
N PHE A 249 4.10 12.32 -1.43
CA PHE A 249 4.30 13.61 -2.09
C PHE A 249 4.74 13.44 -3.53
N GLU A 250 4.28 14.40 -4.36
CA GLU A 250 4.67 14.56 -5.75
C GLU A 250 5.08 16.00 -6.04
N THR A 251 6.20 16.17 -6.73
CA THR A 251 6.72 17.50 -7.09
C THR A 251 7.09 17.53 -8.57
N PRO A 252 6.34 18.26 -9.40
CA PRO A 252 6.73 18.52 -10.79
C PRO A 252 8.10 19.20 -10.86
N LEU A 253 8.98 18.70 -11.73
CA LEU A 253 10.36 19.16 -11.84
C LEU A 253 10.60 20.18 -12.98
N ASN A 254 9.74 20.20 -14.00
CA ASN A 254 9.98 20.97 -15.22
C ASN A 254 8.68 21.40 -15.92
N ARG A 255 8.80 21.89 -17.15
CA ARG A 255 7.70 22.23 -18.10
C ARG A 255 6.72 23.28 -17.57
N GLY A 256 7.20 24.17 -16.67
CA GLY A 256 6.43 25.31 -16.16
C GLY A 256 5.60 25.02 -14.92
N GLN A 257 5.69 23.80 -14.36
CA GLN A 257 4.99 23.40 -13.13
C GLN A 257 5.95 23.13 -11.96
N SER A 258 7.23 23.45 -12.10
CA SER A 258 8.26 23.12 -11.10
C SER A 258 7.92 23.62 -9.71
N GLY A 259 8.11 22.74 -8.69
CA GLY A 259 7.94 23.08 -7.28
C GLY A 259 6.49 23.18 -6.80
N GLN A 260 5.52 22.80 -7.62
CA GLN A 260 4.10 22.75 -7.21
C GLN A 260 3.79 21.41 -6.52
N THR A 261 4.41 21.18 -5.37
CA THR A 261 4.23 19.95 -4.61
C THR A 261 2.77 19.74 -4.20
N THR A 262 2.28 18.53 -4.43
CA THR A 262 1.02 17.98 -3.92
C THR A 262 1.31 16.80 -3.02
N GLY A 263 0.32 16.32 -2.28
CA GLY A 263 0.46 15.11 -1.46
C GLY A 263 -0.38 15.15 -0.20
N THR A 264 -0.27 14.08 0.55
CA THR A 264 -1.07 13.85 1.76
C THR A 264 -0.20 13.40 2.94
N ILE A 265 -0.68 13.65 4.14
CA ILE A 265 -0.19 13.08 5.40
C ILE A 265 -1.29 12.17 5.91
N ASN A 266 -0.99 10.89 6.07
CA ASN A 266 -1.98 9.86 6.24
C ASN A 266 -1.81 9.13 7.59
N PRO A 267 -2.35 9.68 8.68
CA PRO A 267 -2.41 8.94 9.94
C PRO A 267 -3.39 7.77 9.84
N GLY A 268 -2.95 6.61 10.34
CA GLY A 268 -3.75 5.41 10.25
C GLY A 268 -3.31 4.28 11.15
N VAL A 269 -3.87 3.12 10.88
CA VAL A 269 -3.56 1.90 11.59
C VAL A 269 -3.68 0.69 10.67
N ILE A 270 -2.72 -0.20 10.79
CA ILE A 270 -2.74 -1.52 10.15
C ILE A 270 -2.95 -2.57 11.23
N TRP A 271 -3.81 -3.53 10.95
CA TRP A 271 -3.91 -4.79 11.66
C TRP A 271 -3.33 -5.90 10.80
N SER A 272 -2.31 -6.61 11.29
CA SER A 272 -1.64 -7.68 10.54
C SER A 272 -1.90 -9.04 11.15
N GLY A 273 -2.64 -9.88 10.42
CA GLY A 273 -2.82 -11.30 10.70
C GLY A 273 -1.72 -12.15 10.07
N LYS A 274 -1.92 -13.48 10.06
CA LYS A 274 -0.99 -14.41 9.40
C LYS A 274 -1.12 -14.42 7.89
N TYR A 275 -2.33 -14.26 7.38
CA TYR A 275 -2.66 -14.45 5.96
C TYR A 275 -3.20 -13.19 5.30
N VAL A 276 -3.62 -12.24 6.13
CA VAL A 276 -4.32 -11.04 5.68
C VAL A 276 -3.97 -9.87 6.59
N GLN A 277 -3.87 -8.71 5.97
CA GLN A 277 -3.72 -7.42 6.62
C GLN A 277 -4.94 -6.54 6.29
N PHE A 278 -5.34 -5.70 7.23
CA PHE A 278 -6.32 -4.66 7.04
C PHE A 278 -5.70 -3.33 7.44
N GLY A 279 -5.78 -2.36 6.56
CA GLY A 279 -5.30 -1.01 6.82
C GLY A 279 -6.39 0.02 6.62
N VAL A 280 -6.35 1.10 7.38
CA VAL A 280 -7.18 2.28 7.18
C VAL A 280 -6.41 3.53 7.58
N GLU A 281 -6.49 4.57 6.74
CA GLU A 281 -5.85 5.87 6.96
C GLU A 281 -6.75 7.02 6.57
N ALA A 282 -6.57 8.16 7.23
CA ALA A 282 -7.11 9.42 6.78
C ALA A 282 -6.15 10.06 5.77
N LEU A 283 -6.63 10.51 4.63
CA LEU A 283 -5.87 11.26 3.64
C LEU A 283 -5.99 12.76 3.93
N VAL A 284 -4.99 13.36 4.56
CA VAL A 284 -4.98 14.78 4.92
C VAL A 284 -4.18 15.56 3.87
N PRO A 285 -4.84 16.32 2.96
CA PRO A 285 -4.15 17.08 1.93
C PRO A 285 -3.22 18.15 2.54
N ILE A 286 -2.02 18.29 1.99
CA ILE A 286 -1.06 19.33 2.45
C ILE A 286 -1.38 20.73 1.94
N ASN A 287 -2.20 20.83 0.90
CA ASN A 287 -2.63 22.11 0.32
C ASN A 287 -3.89 21.93 -0.55
N GLU A 288 -4.45 23.05 -1.00
CA GLU A 288 -5.67 23.09 -1.83
C GLU A 288 -5.53 22.43 -3.21
N ARG A 289 -4.30 22.28 -3.75
CA ARG A 289 -4.08 21.58 -5.02
C ARG A 289 -4.25 20.08 -4.86
N THR A 290 -3.89 19.55 -3.70
CA THR A 290 -4.09 18.13 -3.37
C THR A 290 -5.54 17.82 -3.07
N GLY A 291 -6.22 18.70 -2.33
CA GLY A 291 -7.62 18.49 -1.94
C GLY A 291 -8.10 19.53 -0.95
N ASN A 292 -9.42 19.56 -0.76
CA ASN A 292 -10.10 20.57 0.08
C ASN A 292 -10.61 20.00 1.41
N SER A 293 -10.63 18.68 1.55
CA SER A 293 -11.09 17.99 2.75
C SER A 293 -10.31 16.71 3.00
N VAL A 294 -10.43 16.18 4.21
CA VAL A 294 -9.82 14.91 4.58
C VAL A 294 -10.54 13.78 3.84
N GLY A 295 -9.77 12.98 3.11
CA GLY A 295 -10.21 11.74 2.49
C GLY A 295 -9.96 10.53 3.39
N VAL A 296 -10.19 9.36 2.84
CA VAL A 296 -9.92 8.08 3.50
C VAL A 296 -9.40 7.05 2.50
N ILE A 297 -8.48 6.20 2.94
CA ILE A 297 -8.05 5.01 2.22
C ILE A 297 -8.17 3.79 3.12
N GLY A 298 -8.58 2.67 2.55
CA GLY A 298 -8.67 1.38 3.23
C GLY A 298 -8.22 0.27 2.31
N GLN A 299 -7.53 -0.73 2.88
CA GLN A 299 -6.94 -1.83 2.12
C GLN A 299 -7.21 -3.17 2.78
N VAL A 300 -7.48 -4.17 1.97
CA VAL A 300 -7.39 -5.58 2.32
C VAL A 300 -6.22 -6.17 1.53
N HIS A 301 -5.24 -6.69 2.25
CA HIS A 301 -4.01 -7.20 1.66
C HIS A 301 -3.80 -8.65 2.07
N PHE A 302 -3.48 -9.52 1.11
CA PHE A 302 -3.31 -10.97 1.29
C PHE A 302 -1.85 -11.36 1.07
N TYR A 303 -1.31 -12.10 2.01
CA TYR A 303 0.02 -12.69 1.94
C TYR A 303 -0.06 -14.03 1.21
N LEU A 304 0.18 -14.03 -0.09
CA LEU A 304 0.05 -15.23 -0.93
C LEU A 304 1.12 -16.28 -0.62
N ASP A 305 2.28 -15.86 -0.14
CA ASP A 305 3.34 -16.76 0.29
C ASP A 305 2.99 -17.56 1.54
N ASP A 306 2.20 -17.01 2.46
CA ASP A 306 1.66 -17.73 3.61
C ASP A 306 0.36 -18.50 3.30
N LEU A 307 -0.50 -17.95 2.43
CA LEU A 307 -1.73 -18.61 2.01
C LEU A 307 -1.45 -19.84 1.14
N PHE A 308 -0.49 -19.73 0.23
CA PHE A 308 -0.18 -20.75 -0.77
C PHE A 308 1.31 -21.10 -0.80
N PRO A 309 1.95 -21.52 0.33
CA PRO A 309 3.40 -21.67 0.46
C PRO A 309 4.01 -22.75 -0.44
N ARG A 310 3.21 -23.57 -1.09
CA ARG A 310 3.64 -24.65 -1.97
C ARG A 310 3.33 -24.43 -3.46
N SER A 311 2.68 -23.30 -3.79
CA SER A 311 2.24 -22.98 -5.16
C SER A 311 2.47 -21.49 -5.48
N LEU A 312 1.42 -20.67 -5.43
CA LEU A 312 1.48 -19.24 -5.79
C LEU A 312 2.44 -18.43 -4.91
N GLY A 313 2.62 -18.79 -3.66
CA GLY A 313 3.55 -18.14 -2.72
C GLY A 313 5.01 -18.59 -2.83
N ARG A 314 5.46 -19.12 -3.98
CA ARG A 314 6.85 -19.51 -4.21
C ARG A 314 7.43 -18.76 -5.39
N PRO A 315 8.68 -18.29 -5.32
CA PRO A 315 9.38 -17.76 -6.48
C PRO A 315 9.31 -18.74 -7.68
N LEU A 316 9.18 -18.20 -8.89
CA LEU A 316 9.13 -19.02 -10.10
C LEU A 316 10.46 -19.75 -10.34
N PHE A 317 11.59 -19.12 -9.98
CA PHE A 317 12.94 -19.65 -10.13
C PHE A 317 13.76 -19.48 -8.85
N GLY A 318 14.82 -20.31 -8.69
CA GLY A 318 15.80 -20.16 -7.61
C GLY A 318 15.43 -20.80 -6.27
N TYR A 319 14.35 -21.55 -6.19
CA TYR A 319 14.04 -22.39 -5.03
C TYR A 319 14.72 -23.74 -5.19
N ARG A 320 15.68 -24.03 -4.32
CA ARG A 320 16.25 -25.39 -4.14
C ARG A 320 15.79 -25.97 -2.81
#